data_1e1945196df499391b43bd9856983f9a
#
_entry.id   1e1945196df499391b43bd9856983f9a
#
_cell.length_a   1.000
_cell.length_b   1.000
_cell.length_c   1.000
_cell.angle_alpha   90.00
_cell.angle_beta   90.00
_cell.angle_gamma   90.00
#
_symmetry.space_group_name_H-M   'P 1'
#
loop_
_entity.id
_entity.type
_entity.pdbx_description
1 polymer ?
#
loop_
_entity_poly.entity_id
_entity_poly.type
_entity_poly.pdbx_seq_one_letter_code
_entity_poly.pdbx_strand_id
1 'polypeptide(L)'
;THPLLHSKEVSSKELISKSIELASVVKDIDPNAEVFGPAFWGMLPCINGSNSASDKNNNVYTDPDYDAVKGNYSWFMDYYLEQMANAEKESGKRLLDVVDVHFYSQDCSTEASRVQAARSLYDASYVENSWLQPTFGQYFPFLPKLQESIDKYYPGTKIAISEYNFADLSNEKESGKLSSAAIAEADALGCFADNNVYFATYWGTLSECPYAASAINLYTNYDGEGASFGDTLVESSTSDISLAYSYASIDGSDDSTVKTVLSNKSADQTEDAVITLDGTTKDYQSAVVYAITPKDDQIRIIDVQNDISGNQVKVELPPMSVAQVVVSDQKTDKEVYVKPEEPDTKTITYKYEDLELSGNGFPKIPLTDLEHLKKVIINTTVTCSTNADWYGGGGALAFNDLLLEDGTKAWASKAYSFGAGTNDNVI
;
A
#
# COMPACT_ATOMS: atom_id res chain seq x y z
N THR A 1 -18.37 18.01 -0.55
CA THR A 1 -18.44 18.34 0.89
C THR A 1 -19.27 17.33 1.64
N HIS A 2 -18.77 16.86 2.78
CA HIS A 2 -19.51 15.89 3.60
C HIS A 2 -20.67 16.59 4.32
N PRO A 3 -21.93 16.16 4.21
CA PRO A 3 -23.09 16.87 4.73
C PRO A 3 -23.13 17.00 6.25
N LEU A 4 -22.31 16.25 7.00
CA LEU A 4 -22.14 16.42 8.45
C LEU A 4 -21.15 17.54 8.81
N LEU A 5 -20.29 17.94 7.89
CA LEU A 5 -19.25 18.95 8.11
C LEU A 5 -19.63 20.30 7.52
N HIS A 6 -20.46 20.31 6.49
CA HIS A 6 -20.91 21.52 5.80
C HIS A 6 -22.39 21.39 5.44
N SER A 7 -23.21 22.32 5.89
CA SER A 7 -24.68 22.25 5.76
C SER A 7 -25.17 22.43 4.32
N LYS A 8 -24.32 22.96 3.45
CA LYS A 8 -24.58 23.16 2.02
C LYS A 8 -23.41 22.64 1.23
N GLU A 9 -23.61 22.31 -0.06
CA GLU A 9 -22.52 22.04 -0.98
C GLU A 9 -21.61 23.27 -1.08
N VAL A 10 -20.32 23.00 -1.24
CA VAL A 10 -19.32 24.05 -1.49
C VAL A 10 -19.25 24.24 -3.00
N SER A 11 -19.61 25.43 -3.49
CA SER A 11 -19.45 25.78 -4.91
C SER A 11 -17.97 25.89 -5.28
N SER A 12 -17.68 25.81 -6.57
CA SER A 12 -16.32 26.02 -7.08
C SER A 12 -15.75 27.36 -6.69
N LYS A 13 -16.58 28.40 -6.72
CA LYS A 13 -16.21 29.76 -6.28
C LYS A 13 -15.84 29.80 -4.80
N GLU A 14 -16.63 29.15 -3.96
CA GLU A 14 -16.37 29.08 -2.51
C GLU A 14 -15.08 28.29 -2.24
N LEU A 15 -14.89 27.14 -2.90
CA LEU A 15 -13.68 26.32 -2.76
C LEU A 15 -12.42 27.13 -3.12
N ILE A 16 -12.44 27.78 -4.28
CA ILE A 16 -11.29 28.56 -4.76
C ILE A 16 -11.03 29.75 -3.82
N SER A 17 -12.06 30.49 -3.42
CA SER A 17 -11.90 31.62 -2.49
C SER A 17 -11.29 31.18 -1.16
N LYS A 18 -11.75 30.07 -0.59
CA LYS A 18 -11.21 29.52 0.65
C LYS A 18 -9.77 29.03 0.48
N SER A 19 -9.47 28.38 -0.65
CA SER A 19 -8.10 27.93 -0.95
C SER A 19 -7.14 29.11 -1.01
N ILE A 20 -7.51 30.18 -1.71
CA ILE A 20 -6.71 31.40 -1.83
C ILE A 20 -6.55 32.11 -0.47
N GLU A 21 -7.63 32.29 0.27
CA GLU A 21 -7.63 32.97 1.57
C GLU A 21 -6.74 32.22 2.58
N LEU A 22 -6.94 30.91 2.74
CA LEU A 22 -6.18 30.11 3.69
C LEU A 22 -4.71 30.02 3.30
N ALA A 23 -4.42 29.78 2.02
CA ALA A 23 -3.04 29.76 1.52
C ALA A 23 -2.33 31.10 1.73
N SER A 24 -3.03 32.21 1.50
CA SER A 24 -2.49 33.55 1.74
C SER A 24 -2.11 33.76 3.20
N VAL A 25 -2.98 33.38 4.13
CA VAL A 25 -2.72 33.47 5.58
C VAL A 25 -1.50 32.62 5.96
N VAL A 26 -1.40 31.38 5.46
CA VAL A 26 -0.26 30.50 5.73
C VAL A 26 1.03 31.15 5.23
N LYS A 27 1.03 31.64 3.98
CA LYS A 27 2.22 32.28 3.37
C LYS A 27 2.60 33.62 3.98
N ASP A 28 1.66 34.32 4.62
CA ASP A 28 1.92 35.53 5.38
C ASP A 28 2.65 35.24 6.69
N ILE A 29 2.37 34.09 7.31
CA ILE A 29 2.98 33.67 8.58
C ILE A 29 4.31 32.97 8.31
N ASP A 30 4.34 32.03 7.37
CA ASP A 30 5.53 31.30 6.97
C ASP A 30 5.60 31.17 5.43
N PRO A 31 6.38 32.01 4.77
CA PRO A 31 6.54 31.96 3.31
C PRO A 31 7.14 30.63 2.78
N ASN A 32 7.79 29.84 3.64
CA ASN A 32 8.41 28.57 3.27
C ASN A 32 7.47 27.36 3.50
N ALA A 33 6.34 27.55 4.16
CA ALA A 33 5.36 26.48 4.33
C ALA A 33 4.82 26.03 2.96
N GLU A 34 4.83 24.72 2.69
CA GLU A 34 4.24 24.17 1.48
C GLU A 34 2.72 24.03 1.66
N VAL A 35 1.98 24.54 0.70
CA VAL A 35 0.50 24.48 0.67
C VAL A 35 0.09 23.36 -0.27
N PHE A 36 -0.62 22.37 0.28
CA PHE A 36 -1.24 21.26 -0.42
C PHE A 36 -2.73 21.52 -0.65
N GLY A 37 -3.24 21.17 -1.80
CA GLY A 37 -4.66 21.25 -2.11
C GLY A 37 -5.01 20.82 -3.52
N PRO A 38 -6.29 20.61 -3.81
CA PRO A 38 -7.48 20.79 -2.96
C PRO A 38 -7.85 19.57 -2.10
N ALA A 39 -7.05 18.49 -2.07
CA ALA A 39 -7.31 17.24 -1.38
C ALA A 39 -8.63 16.58 -1.81
N PHE A 40 -8.80 16.42 -3.11
CA PHE A 40 -10.01 15.82 -3.66
C PHE A 40 -10.08 14.33 -3.37
N TRP A 41 -11.22 13.89 -2.85
CA TRP A 41 -11.50 12.54 -2.38
C TRP A 41 -11.43 11.42 -3.45
N GLY A 42 -11.19 11.77 -4.72
CA GLY A 42 -11.08 10.84 -5.84
C GLY A 42 -11.19 11.55 -7.17
N MET A 43 -11.31 10.79 -8.27
CA MET A 43 -11.32 11.34 -9.64
C MET A 43 -12.54 12.23 -9.94
N LEU A 44 -13.72 11.90 -9.42
CA LEU A 44 -14.94 12.63 -9.74
C LEU A 44 -14.87 14.14 -9.45
N PRO A 45 -14.41 14.60 -8.27
CA PRO A 45 -14.23 16.02 -8.03
C PRO A 45 -13.12 16.66 -8.86
N CYS A 46 -12.09 15.90 -9.26
CA CYS A 46 -11.07 16.38 -10.21
C CYS A 46 -11.69 16.74 -11.56
N ILE A 47 -12.72 15.99 -11.98
CA ILE A 47 -13.39 16.14 -13.28
C ILE A 47 -14.49 17.20 -13.22
N ASN A 48 -15.35 17.13 -12.21
CA ASN A 48 -16.63 17.85 -12.15
C ASN A 48 -16.73 18.88 -11.04
N GLY A 49 -15.72 19.04 -10.18
CA GLY A 49 -15.79 19.91 -9.02
C GLY A 49 -16.97 19.58 -8.11
N SER A 50 -17.73 20.57 -7.69
CA SER A 50 -18.90 20.39 -6.83
C SER A 50 -20.04 19.60 -7.47
N ASN A 51 -20.10 19.54 -8.80
CA ASN A 51 -21.10 18.71 -9.51
C ASN A 51 -20.91 17.21 -9.27
N SER A 52 -19.81 16.80 -8.64
CA SER A 52 -19.57 15.41 -8.21
C SER A 52 -20.17 15.11 -6.82
N ALA A 53 -20.58 16.11 -6.08
CA ALA A 53 -21.16 15.95 -4.75
C ALA A 53 -22.65 15.59 -4.82
N SER A 54 -23.13 14.86 -3.81
CA SER A 54 -24.54 14.53 -3.65
C SER A 54 -24.99 14.70 -2.21
N ASP A 55 -26.27 14.97 -2.01
CA ASP A 55 -26.88 14.97 -0.69
C ASP A 55 -27.22 13.54 -0.22
N LYS A 56 -27.77 13.45 1.01
CA LYS A 56 -28.21 12.18 1.60
C LYS A 56 -29.31 11.43 0.80
N ASN A 57 -29.95 12.10 -0.15
CA ASN A 57 -30.99 11.55 -1.01
C ASN A 57 -30.48 11.25 -2.43
N ASN A 58 -29.15 11.31 -2.63
CA ASN A 58 -28.47 11.16 -3.91
C ASN A 58 -28.83 12.24 -4.96
N ASN A 59 -29.28 13.41 -4.54
CA ASN A 59 -29.43 14.53 -5.46
C ASN A 59 -28.04 15.09 -5.77
N VAL A 60 -27.65 15.04 -7.02
CA VAL A 60 -26.38 15.64 -7.48
C VAL A 60 -26.50 17.14 -7.45
N TYR A 61 -25.51 17.80 -6.85
CA TYR A 61 -25.43 19.25 -6.83
C TYR A 61 -25.04 19.79 -8.20
N THR A 62 -25.59 20.95 -8.52
CA THR A 62 -25.17 21.74 -9.67
C THR A 62 -24.30 22.89 -9.20
N ASP A 63 -23.30 23.24 -10.01
CA ASP A 63 -22.41 24.37 -9.76
C ASP A 63 -22.53 25.37 -10.92
N PRO A 64 -23.47 26.35 -10.83
CA PRO A 64 -23.68 27.30 -11.91
C PRO A 64 -22.45 28.15 -12.26
N ASP A 65 -21.57 28.41 -11.28
CA ASP A 65 -20.37 29.20 -11.51
C ASP A 65 -19.37 28.41 -12.39
N TYR A 66 -19.19 27.13 -12.12
CA TYR A 66 -18.34 26.25 -12.96
C TYR A 66 -19.02 25.91 -14.27
N ASP A 67 -20.32 25.61 -14.27
CA ASP A 67 -21.09 25.30 -15.49
C ASP A 67 -21.00 26.39 -16.53
N ALA A 68 -20.91 27.64 -16.11
CA ALA A 68 -20.79 28.79 -17.02
C ALA A 68 -19.42 28.82 -17.76
N VAL A 69 -18.38 28.20 -17.21
CA VAL A 69 -17.01 28.28 -17.73
C VAL A 69 -16.40 26.94 -18.14
N LYS A 70 -16.98 25.83 -17.71
CA LYS A 70 -16.43 24.46 -17.92
C LYS A 70 -16.08 24.12 -19.36
N GLY A 71 -16.77 24.72 -20.33
CA GLY A 71 -16.47 24.51 -21.75
C GLY A 71 -15.10 25.01 -22.21
N ASN A 72 -14.40 25.79 -21.38
CA ASN A 72 -13.06 26.30 -21.65
C ASN A 72 -11.95 25.37 -21.12
N TYR A 73 -12.30 24.32 -20.36
CA TYR A 73 -11.40 23.44 -19.64
C TYR A 73 -11.66 21.99 -19.99
N SER A 74 -10.64 21.14 -19.91
CA SER A 74 -10.81 19.69 -20.11
C SER A 74 -11.51 19.05 -18.91
N TRP A 75 -11.22 19.54 -17.72
CA TRP A 75 -11.79 19.10 -16.44
C TRP A 75 -11.70 20.21 -15.39
N PHE A 76 -12.24 19.97 -14.19
CA PHE A 76 -12.25 20.97 -13.12
C PHE A 76 -10.84 21.32 -12.60
N MET A 77 -9.90 20.38 -12.62
CA MET A 77 -8.52 20.65 -12.21
C MET A 77 -7.87 21.76 -13.04
N ASP A 78 -8.12 21.83 -14.34
CA ASP A 78 -7.63 22.92 -15.20
C ASP A 78 -8.10 24.27 -14.67
N TYR A 79 -9.41 24.36 -14.36
CA TYR A 79 -9.99 25.59 -13.82
C TYR A 79 -9.42 25.96 -12.46
N TYR A 80 -9.31 24.98 -11.55
CA TYR A 80 -8.77 25.20 -10.21
C TYR A 80 -7.31 25.71 -10.28
N LEU A 81 -6.46 25.05 -11.05
CA LEU A 81 -5.06 25.45 -11.23
C LEU A 81 -4.93 26.86 -11.81
N GLU A 82 -5.72 27.20 -12.83
CA GLU A 82 -5.69 28.55 -13.40
C GLU A 82 -6.11 29.62 -12.39
N GLN A 83 -7.13 29.37 -11.57
CA GLN A 83 -7.54 30.32 -10.54
C GLN A 83 -6.47 30.52 -9.47
N MET A 84 -5.80 29.45 -9.03
CA MET A 84 -4.67 29.54 -8.10
C MET A 84 -3.47 30.30 -8.70
N ALA A 85 -3.17 30.05 -9.97
CA ALA A 85 -2.10 30.78 -10.70
C ALA A 85 -2.43 32.28 -10.87
N ASN A 86 -3.70 32.62 -11.11
CA ASN A 86 -4.13 34.00 -11.21
C ASN A 86 -4.00 34.72 -9.85
N ALA A 87 -4.38 34.06 -8.76
CA ALA A 87 -4.24 34.59 -7.41
C ALA A 87 -2.76 34.80 -7.01
N GLU A 88 -1.84 33.94 -7.48
CA GLU A 88 -0.40 34.16 -7.31
C GLU A 88 0.05 35.40 -8.05
N LYS A 89 -0.37 35.61 -9.30
CA LYS A 89 -0.04 36.82 -10.08
C LYS A 89 -0.53 38.10 -9.39
N GLU A 90 -1.70 38.06 -8.74
CA GLU A 90 -2.27 39.20 -8.04
C GLU A 90 -1.57 39.47 -6.69
N SER A 91 -1.24 38.41 -5.93
CA SER A 91 -0.65 38.53 -4.59
C SER A 91 0.87 38.59 -4.59
N GLY A 92 1.52 38.12 -5.65
CA GLY A 92 2.96 37.92 -5.72
C GLY A 92 3.49 36.77 -4.84
N LYS A 93 2.62 35.86 -4.40
CA LYS A 93 2.95 34.73 -3.50
C LYS A 93 2.51 33.42 -4.13
N ARG A 94 3.39 32.40 -4.10
CA ARG A 94 2.99 31.03 -4.45
C ARG A 94 1.94 30.53 -3.47
N LEU A 95 0.71 30.24 -3.93
CA LEU A 95 -0.41 29.88 -3.07
C LEU A 95 -0.75 28.38 -3.13
N LEU A 96 -0.20 27.64 -4.09
CA LEU A 96 -0.34 26.21 -4.19
C LEU A 96 0.99 25.59 -4.62
N ASP A 97 1.68 24.95 -3.70
CA ASP A 97 2.96 24.31 -3.96
C ASP A 97 2.77 22.90 -4.49
N VAL A 98 1.71 22.22 -4.03
CA VAL A 98 1.45 20.80 -4.31
C VAL A 98 -0.03 20.60 -4.62
N VAL A 99 -0.33 20.07 -5.79
CA VAL A 99 -1.66 19.54 -6.10
C VAL A 99 -1.84 18.22 -5.36
N ASP A 100 -2.85 18.17 -4.52
CA ASP A 100 -3.19 17.02 -3.71
C ASP A 100 -4.51 16.40 -4.14
N VAL A 101 -4.48 15.10 -4.44
CA VAL A 101 -5.63 14.32 -4.89
C VAL A 101 -5.64 12.96 -4.22
N HIS A 102 -6.80 12.30 -4.19
CA HIS A 102 -6.92 10.89 -3.80
C HIS A 102 -7.13 10.04 -5.06
N PHE A 103 -6.56 8.85 -5.07
CA PHE A 103 -6.72 7.91 -6.17
C PHE A 103 -7.12 6.52 -5.67
N TYR A 104 -8.27 6.05 -6.17
CA TYR A 104 -8.77 4.71 -5.89
C TYR A 104 -9.22 4.08 -7.21
N SER A 105 -8.49 3.06 -7.68
CA SER A 105 -8.96 2.23 -8.80
C SER A 105 -10.28 1.55 -8.43
N GLN A 106 -11.18 1.49 -9.37
CA GLN A 106 -12.49 0.84 -9.19
C GLN A 106 -12.51 -0.60 -9.71
N ASP A 107 -11.39 -1.12 -10.19
CA ASP A 107 -11.23 -2.49 -10.68
C ASP A 107 -10.22 -3.27 -9.83
N CYS A 108 -10.55 -3.48 -8.55
CA CYS A 108 -9.71 -4.18 -7.58
C CYS A 108 -10.41 -5.38 -6.91
N SER A 109 -11.55 -5.82 -7.46
CA SER A 109 -12.39 -6.85 -6.84
C SER A 109 -11.82 -8.27 -6.93
N THR A 110 -10.92 -8.51 -7.86
CA THR A 110 -10.23 -9.80 -8.04
C THR A 110 -8.72 -9.60 -7.99
N GLU A 111 -7.96 -10.67 -7.71
CA GLU A 111 -6.50 -10.60 -7.76
C GLU A 111 -6.00 -10.26 -9.17
N ALA A 112 -6.61 -10.84 -10.21
CA ALA A 112 -6.24 -10.60 -11.59
C ALA A 112 -6.44 -9.12 -12.01
N SER A 113 -7.51 -8.46 -11.56
CA SER A 113 -7.72 -7.04 -11.83
C SER A 113 -6.83 -6.16 -10.95
N ARG A 114 -6.65 -6.54 -9.69
CA ARG A 114 -5.83 -5.77 -8.74
C ARG A 114 -4.38 -5.60 -9.20
N VAL A 115 -3.74 -6.66 -9.69
CA VAL A 115 -2.35 -6.59 -10.19
C VAL A 115 -2.18 -5.72 -11.42
N GLN A 116 -3.27 -5.28 -12.04
CA GLN A 116 -3.27 -4.36 -13.17
C GLN A 116 -3.68 -2.93 -12.78
N ALA A 117 -4.24 -2.74 -11.60
CA ALA A 117 -4.98 -1.53 -11.24
C ALA A 117 -4.12 -0.25 -11.22
N ALA A 118 -2.85 -0.35 -10.82
CA ALA A 118 -1.93 0.79 -10.84
C ALA A 118 -1.68 1.33 -12.27
N ARG A 119 -1.89 0.53 -13.31
CA ARG A 119 -1.73 0.96 -14.71
C ARG A 119 -2.66 2.10 -15.10
N SER A 120 -3.81 2.24 -14.44
CA SER A 120 -4.69 3.41 -14.62
C SER A 120 -3.99 4.75 -14.28
N LEU A 121 -2.92 4.71 -13.50
CA LEU A 121 -2.15 5.90 -13.16
C LEU A 121 -1.24 6.37 -14.30
N TYR A 122 -0.65 5.44 -15.08
CA TYR A 122 0.46 5.78 -15.97
C TYR A 122 0.40 5.17 -17.38
N ASP A 123 -0.34 4.09 -17.60
CA ASP A 123 -0.29 3.32 -18.84
C ASP A 123 -1.46 3.67 -19.78
N ALA A 124 -1.16 4.37 -20.86
CA ALA A 124 -2.14 4.76 -21.86
C ALA A 124 -2.75 3.58 -22.67
N SER A 125 -2.14 2.40 -22.62
CA SER A 125 -2.67 1.19 -23.26
C SER A 125 -3.66 0.43 -22.39
N TYR A 126 -3.73 0.74 -21.09
CA TYR A 126 -4.61 0.07 -20.15
C TYR A 126 -6.01 0.66 -20.16
N VAL A 127 -6.99 -0.22 -20.16
CA VAL A 127 -8.40 0.14 -20.07
C VAL A 127 -8.97 -0.48 -18.81
N GLU A 128 -9.22 0.34 -17.80
CA GLU A 128 -9.80 -0.11 -16.53
C GLU A 128 -11.20 -0.68 -16.74
N ASN A 129 -11.44 -1.89 -16.30
CA ASN A 129 -12.76 -2.53 -16.39
C ASN A 129 -13.66 -2.08 -15.23
N SER A 130 -14.03 -0.81 -15.20
CA SER A 130 -14.86 -0.22 -14.17
C SER A 130 -15.91 0.73 -14.75
N TRP A 131 -16.80 1.21 -13.90
CA TRP A 131 -17.81 2.20 -14.26
C TRP A 131 -17.22 3.57 -14.64
N LEU A 132 -15.97 3.85 -14.26
CA LEU A 132 -15.29 5.10 -14.60
C LEU A 132 -14.94 5.14 -16.10
N GLN A 133 -14.52 4.03 -16.67
CA GLN A 133 -13.97 3.98 -18.02
C GLN A 133 -14.92 4.51 -19.12
N PRO A 134 -16.20 4.08 -19.22
CA PRO A 134 -17.08 4.54 -20.27
C PRO A 134 -17.42 6.04 -20.20
N THR A 135 -17.26 6.65 -19.05
CA THR A 135 -17.63 8.07 -18.84
C THR A 135 -16.40 8.96 -18.74
N PHE A 136 -15.35 8.48 -18.13
CA PHE A 136 -14.18 9.27 -17.75
C PHE A 136 -12.86 8.75 -18.30
N GLY A 137 -12.87 7.76 -19.19
CA GLY A 137 -11.66 7.15 -19.75
C GLY A 137 -10.71 8.13 -20.44
N GLN A 138 -11.23 9.27 -20.90
CA GLN A 138 -10.42 10.36 -21.48
C GLN A 138 -9.47 11.04 -20.48
N TYR A 139 -9.62 10.78 -19.18
CA TYR A 139 -8.76 11.32 -18.13
C TYR A 139 -7.74 10.29 -17.61
N PHE A 140 -7.71 9.10 -18.25
CA PHE A 140 -6.67 8.10 -18.02
C PHE A 140 -5.61 8.18 -19.15
N PRO A 141 -4.34 7.88 -18.86
CA PRO A 141 -3.79 7.62 -17.53
C PRO A 141 -3.76 8.90 -16.67
N PHE A 142 -4.02 8.72 -15.37
CA PHE A 142 -4.35 9.85 -14.49
C PHE A 142 -3.19 10.82 -14.24
N LEU A 143 -1.97 10.29 -13.94
CA LEU A 143 -0.82 11.14 -13.61
C LEU A 143 -0.33 11.97 -14.80
N PRO A 144 -0.13 11.42 -16.01
CA PRO A 144 0.19 12.22 -17.18
C PRO A 144 -0.85 13.30 -17.46
N LYS A 145 -2.15 12.97 -17.28
CA LYS A 145 -3.23 13.95 -17.46
C LYS A 145 -3.18 15.09 -16.45
N LEU A 146 -2.86 14.79 -15.20
CA LEU A 146 -2.69 15.80 -14.15
C LEU A 146 -1.45 16.67 -14.42
N GLN A 147 -0.35 16.06 -14.86
CA GLN A 147 0.88 16.79 -15.21
C GLN A 147 0.65 17.74 -16.40
N GLU A 148 -0.07 17.31 -17.45
CA GLU A 148 -0.46 18.19 -18.58
C GLU A 148 -1.19 19.45 -18.07
N SER A 149 -2.10 19.29 -17.12
CA SER A 149 -2.85 20.42 -16.54
C SER A 149 -1.94 21.35 -15.74
N ILE A 150 -1.02 20.79 -14.95
CA ILE A 150 -0.04 21.56 -14.18
C ILE A 150 0.85 22.37 -15.12
N ASP A 151 1.43 21.72 -16.13
CA ASP A 151 2.34 22.36 -17.08
C ASP A 151 1.69 23.51 -17.84
N LYS A 152 0.41 23.37 -18.13
CA LYS A 152 -0.36 24.37 -18.87
C LYS A 152 -0.83 25.54 -18.00
N TYR A 153 -1.36 25.25 -16.81
CA TYR A 153 -2.08 26.25 -16.02
C TYR A 153 -1.31 26.76 -14.80
N TYR A 154 -0.50 25.93 -14.15
CA TYR A 154 0.26 26.33 -12.97
C TYR A 154 1.62 25.62 -12.89
N PRO A 155 2.55 25.91 -13.81
CA PRO A 155 3.83 25.24 -13.88
C PRO A 155 4.63 25.27 -12.57
N GLY A 156 5.35 24.17 -12.29
CA GLY A 156 6.17 24.03 -11.08
C GLY A 156 5.38 23.60 -9.83
N THR A 157 4.07 23.36 -9.93
CA THR A 157 3.31 22.70 -8.87
C THR A 157 3.66 21.21 -8.85
N LYS A 158 3.93 20.68 -7.66
CA LYS A 158 4.21 19.26 -7.45
C LYS A 158 2.92 18.47 -7.38
N ILE A 159 3.00 17.13 -7.43
CA ILE A 159 1.86 16.22 -7.29
C ILE A 159 1.94 15.49 -5.95
N ALA A 160 0.83 15.44 -5.22
CA ALA A 160 0.63 14.55 -4.08
C ALA A 160 -0.59 13.66 -4.29
N ILE A 161 -0.50 12.43 -3.78
CA ILE A 161 -1.62 11.50 -3.65
C ILE A 161 -1.75 11.17 -2.17
N SER A 162 -2.47 12.01 -1.42
CA SER A 162 -2.56 11.89 0.04
C SER A 162 -3.47 10.75 0.52
N GLU A 163 -4.21 10.13 -0.40
CA GLU A 163 -4.90 8.86 -0.16
C GLU A 163 -4.89 8.02 -1.42
N TYR A 164 -4.46 6.77 -1.30
CA TYR A 164 -4.61 5.75 -2.34
C TYR A 164 -4.66 4.35 -1.73
N ASN A 165 -5.29 3.43 -2.43
CA ASN A 165 -5.31 2.02 -2.10
C ASN A 165 -5.74 1.22 -3.34
N PHE A 166 -5.25 -0.02 -3.46
CA PHE A 166 -5.63 -0.97 -4.50
C PHE A 166 -6.35 -2.20 -3.93
N ALA A 167 -6.88 -2.10 -2.72
CA ALA A 167 -7.72 -3.14 -2.14
C ALA A 167 -9.13 -3.14 -2.74
N ASP A 168 -9.81 -4.26 -2.62
CA ASP A 168 -11.26 -4.30 -2.74
C ASP A 168 -11.88 -3.54 -1.55
N LEU A 169 -12.42 -2.35 -1.79
CA LEU A 169 -12.99 -1.49 -0.75
C LEU A 169 -14.17 -2.15 -0.01
N SER A 170 -14.81 -3.15 -0.60
CA SER A 170 -15.86 -3.95 0.06
C SER A 170 -15.30 -5.01 1.01
N ASN A 171 -14.01 -5.37 0.87
CA ASN A 171 -13.34 -6.42 1.64
C ASN A 171 -11.83 -6.13 1.79
N GLU A 172 -11.50 -4.94 2.26
CA GLU A 172 -10.13 -4.40 2.32
C GLU A 172 -9.17 -5.31 3.09
N LYS A 173 -9.59 -5.78 4.27
CA LYS A 173 -8.74 -6.63 5.13
C LYS A 173 -8.34 -7.95 4.47
N GLU A 174 -9.27 -8.62 3.81
CA GLU A 174 -8.97 -9.90 3.17
C GLU A 174 -8.14 -9.69 1.90
N SER A 175 -8.42 -8.65 1.12
CA SER A 175 -7.63 -8.33 -0.05
C SER A 175 -6.18 -7.92 0.30
N GLY A 176 -5.98 -7.25 1.43
CA GLY A 176 -4.66 -6.87 1.94
C GLY A 176 -3.78 -8.05 2.41
N LYS A 177 -4.38 -9.23 2.60
CA LYS A 177 -3.68 -10.47 2.96
C LYS A 177 -3.27 -11.32 1.73
N LEU A 178 -3.44 -10.81 0.53
CA LEU A 178 -3.11 -11.50 -0.72
C LEU A 178 -1.91 -10.84 -1.40
N SER A 179 -1.06 -11.64 -2.02
CA SER A 179 0.16 -11.14 -2.69
C SER A 179 -0.12 -10.17 -3.83
N SER A 180 -1.33 -10.22 -4.40
CA SER A 180 -1.79 -9.22 -5.38
C SER A 180 -1.80 -7.78 -4.82
N ALA A 181 -1.95 -7.61 -3.49
CA ALA A 181 -1.81 -6.30 -2.85
C ALA A 181 -0.35 -5.81 -2.88
N ALA A 182 0.62 -6.71 -2.66
CA ALA A 182 2.03 -6.34 -2.77
C ALA A 182 2.43 -5.96 -4.19
N ILE A 183 1.91 -6.70 -5.19
CA ILE A 183 2.18 -6.40 -6.60
C ILE A 183 1.62 -5.02 -6.99
N ALA A 184 0.36 -4.74 -6.62
CA ALA A 184 -0.27 -3.46 -6.93
C ALA A 184 0.40 -2.29 -6.22
N GLU A 185 0.77 -2.46 -4.95
CA GLU A 185 1.46 -1.44 -4.16
C GLU A 185 2.86 -1.15 -4.71
N ALA A 186 3.64 -2.17 -5.03
CA ALA A 186 4.98 -1.99 -5.59
C ALA A 186 4.94 -1.34 -6.99
N ASP A 187 3.93 -1.66 -7.83
CA ASP A 187 3.70 -0.99 -9.11
C ASP A 187 3.38 0.50 -8.91
N ALA A 188 2.52 0.82 -7.93
CA ALA A 188 2.18 2.20 -7.60
C ALA A 188 3.40 3.01 -7.15
N LEU A 189 4.21 2.46 -6.24
CA LEU A 189 5.41 3.14 -5.74
C LEU A 189 6.43 3.43 -6.84
N GLY A 190 6.68 2.46 -7.73
CA GLY A 190 7.54 2.65 -8.89
C GLY A 190 6.95 3.69 -9.87
N CYS A 191 5.66 3.61 -10.16
CA CYS A 191 4.95 4.58 -10.98
C CYS A 191 5.02 6.00 -10.37
N PHE A 192 4.89 6.13 -9.06
CA PHE A 192 5.01 7.44 -8.40
C PHE A 192 6.39 8.04 -8.59
N ALA A 193 7.45 7.24 -8.48
CA ALA A 193 8.80 7.69 -8.74
C ALA A 193 8.97 8.14 -10.21
N ASP A 194 8.54 7.34 -11.17
CA ASP A 194 8.63 7.65 -12.61
C ASP A 194 7.84 8.91 -13.02
N ASN A 195 6.75 9.21 -12.30
CA ASN A 195 5.91 10.37 -12.58
C ASN A 195 6.15 11.55 -11.63
N ASN A 196 7.28 11.57 -10.91
CA ASN A 196 7.68 12.64 -10.00
C ASN A 196 6.59 13.00 -8.97
N VAL A 197 5.85 12.01 -8.46
CA VAL A 197 4.94 12.21 -7.34
C VAL A 197 5.76 12.57 -6.11
N TYR A 198 5.53 13.78 -5.60
CA TYR A 198 6.29 14.33 -4.49
C TYR A 198 5.97 13.70 -3.15
N PHE A 199 4.70 13.33 -2.95
CA PHE A 199 4.20 12.79 -1.70
C PHE A 199 3.04 11.82 -1.95
N ALA A 200 3.05 10.69 -1.27
CA ALA A 200 1.94 9.75 -1.32
C ALA A 200 1.72 9.08 0.03
N THR A 201 0.45 8.82 0.41
CA THR A 201 0.09 8.15 1.65
C THR A 201 -0.89 7.01 1.38
N TYR A 202 -0.49 5.81 1.76
CA TYR A 202 -1.35 4.64 1.69
C TYR A 202 -2.54 4.80 2.65
N TRP A 203 -3.77 4.61 2.15
CA TRP A 203 -4.97 4.59 2.97
C TRP A 203 -5.28 3.16 3.42
N GLY A 204 -5.14 2.90 4.70
CA GLY A 204 -5.41 1.60 5.32
C GLY A 204 -4.54 1.34 6.54
N THR A 205 -4.85 0.27 7.25
CA THR A 205 -4.08 -0.17 8.42
C THR A 205 -3.04 -1.19 7.98
N LEU A 206 -1.78 -0.78 7.82
CA LEU A 206 -0.69 -1.65 7.32
C LEU A 206 -0.51 -2.94 8.13
N SER A 207 -0.79 -2.93 9.44
CA SER A 207 -0.76 -4.17 10.26
C SER A 207 -1.86 -5.18 9.88
N GLU A 208 -2.90 -4.74 9.19
CA GLU A 208 -3.95 -5.60 8.64
C GLU A 208 -3.73 -5.92 7.15
N CYS A 209 -2.80 -5.22 6.49
CA CYS A 209 -2.43 -5.37 5.09
C CYS A 209 -0.93 -5.71 4.95
N PRO A 210 -0.48 -6.88 5.43
CA PRO A 210 0.94 -7.22 5.54
C PRO A 210 1.66 -7.24 4.18
N TYR A 211 0.98 -7.60 3.11
CA TYR A 211 1.54 -7.62 1.77
C TYR A 211 1.85 -6.20 1.24
N ALA A 212 0.94 -5.24 1.44
CA ALA A 212 1.21 -3.85 1.09
C ALA A 212 2.34 -3.25 1.93
N ALA A 213 2.38 -3.57 3.24
CA ALA A 213 3.48 -3.16 4.12
C ALA A 213 4.83 -3.69 3.64
N SER A 214 4.88 -4.95 3.21
CA SER A 214 6.12 -5.54 2.68
C SER A 214 6.51 -4.95 1.32
N ALA A 215 5.56 -4.57 0.48
CA ALA A 215 5.86 -3.85 -0.77
C ALA A 215 6.48 -2.47 -0.51
N ILE A 216 6.00 -1.74 0.50
CA ILE A 216 6.63 -0.48 0.94
C ILE A 216 8.06 -0.77 1.43
N ASN A 217 8.25 -1.81 2.23
CA ASN A 217 9.58 -2.22 2.68
C ASN A 217 10.50 -2.66 1.54
N LEU A 218 9.96 -3.18 0.45
CA LEU A 218 10.75 -3.55 -0.72
C LEU A 218 11.50 -2.33 -1.31
N TYR A 219 10.93 -1.13 -1.19
CA TYR A 219 11.57 0.14 -1.60
C TYR A 219 12.38 0.81 -0.50
N THR A 220 12.03 0.62 0.78
CA THR A 220 12.58 1.41 1.88
C THR A 220 13.51 0.63 2.82
N ASN A 221 13.42 -0.70 2.84
CA ASN A 221 14.17 -1.56 3.77
C ASN A 221 14.11 -3.03 3.32
N TYR A 222 14.51 -3.33 2.08
CA TYR A 222 14.33 -4.66 1.49
C TYR A 222 15.13 -5.77 2.16
N ASP A 223 16.24 -5.43 2.80
CA ASP A 223 17.12 -6.40 3.49
C ASP A 223 16.86 -6.51 5.00
N GLY A 224 15.97 -5.67 5.55
CA GLY A 224 15.71 -5.57 6.97
C GLY A 224 16.79 -4.82 7.76
N GLU A 225 17.82 -4.27 7.10
CA GLU A 225 18.95 -3.57 7.69
C GLU A 225 19.03 -2.09 7.23
N GLY A 226 18.03 -1.64 6.48
CA GLY A 226 17.89 -0.25 6.03
C GLY A 226 18.32 0.01 4.59
N ALA A 227 18.62 -1.03 3.80
CA ALA A 227 18.89 -0.86 2.39
C ALA A 227 17.61 -0.52 1.61
N SER A 228 17.69 0.50 0.75
CA SER A 228 16.57 1.04 -0.01
C SER A 228 16.75 0.87 -1.52
N PHE A 229 15.67 1.07 -2.26
CA PHE A 229 15.62 0.98 -3.72
C PHE A 229 16.65 1.91 -4.41
N GLY A 230 16.96 3.05 -3.84
CA GLY A 230 17.88 4.02 -4.42
C GLY A 230 17.17 5.35 -4.69
N ASP A 231 17.97 6.39 -4.97
CA ASP A 231 17.48 7.76 -5.12
C ASP A 231 17.51 8.29 -6.56
N THR A 232 18.05 7.51 -7.49
CA THR A 232 18.18 7.90 -8.90
C THR A 232 17.63 6.81 -9.81
N LEU A 233 16.52 7.12 -10.47
CA LEU A 233 15.92 6.21 -11.44
C LEU A 233 16.80 6.05 -12.68
N VAL A 234 16.82 4.84 -13.21
CA VAL A 234 17.36 4.54 -14.53
C VAL A 234 16.26 3.98 -15.42
N GLU A 235 16.35 4.22 -16.71
CA GLU A 235 15.36 3.75 -17.68
C GLU A 235 15.18 2.23 -17.56
N SER A 236 13.94 1.80 -17.46
CA SER A 236 13.57 0.39 -17.34
C SER A 236 12.33 0.09 -18.18
N SER A 237 12.30 -1.09 -18.78
CA SER A 237 11.16 -1.53 -19.57
C SER A 237 10.99 -3.05 -19.51
N THR A 238 9.76 -3.51 -19.76
CA THR A 238 9.43 -4.93 -19.86
C THR A 238 8.92 -5.27 -21.27
N SER A 239 9.03 -6.52 -21.65
CA SER A 239 8.49 -7.01 -22.92
C SER A 239 6.96 -7.04 -22.95
N ASP A 240 6.32 -7.24 -21.79
CA ASP A 240 4.86 -7.26 -21.62
C ASP A 240 4.45 -6.72 -20.24
N ILE A 241 3.98 -5.50 -20.21
CA ILE A 241 3.52 -4.82 -18.98
C ILE A 241 2.27 -5.46 -18.36
N SER A 242 1.53 -6.26 -19.11
CA SER A 242 0.39 -7.00 -18.58
C SER A 242 0.81 -8.20 -17.73
N LEU A 243 2.02 -8.71 -17.94
CA LEU A 243 2.61 -9.82 -17.19
C LEU A 243 3.59 -9.34 -16.11
N ALA A 244 4.35 -8.29 -16.41
CA ALA A 244 5.35 -7.77 -15.48
C ALA A 244 5.56 -6.27 -15.67
N TYR A 245 5.79 -5.53 -14.60
CA TYR A 245 6.39 -4.19 -14.63
C TYR A 245 7.86 -4.27 -14.21
N SER A 246 8.60 -3.21 -14.48
CA SER A 246 9.99 -3.08 -14.06
C SER A 246 10.31 -1.62 -13.75
N TYR A 247 10.92 -1.39 -12.58
CA TYR A 247 11.45 -0.10 -12.16
C TYR A 247 12.89 -0.30 -11.69
N ALA A 248 13.80 0.54 -12.14
CA ALA A 248 15.21 0.38 -11.81
C ALA A 248 15.84 1.66 -11.26
N SER A 249 16.84 1.51 -10.41
CA SER A 249 17.52 2.63 -9.77
C SER A 249 18.98 2.31 -9.43
N ILE A 250 19.71 3.39 -9.19
CA ILE A 250 21.07 3.41 -8.63
C ILE A 250 21.12 4.43 -7.47
N ASP A 251 22.22 4.50 -6.76
CA ASP A 251 22.45 5.50 -5.71
C ASP A 251 23.24 6.68 -6.27
N GLY A 252 22.57 7.80 -6.50
CA GLY A 252 23.16 9.00 -7.14
C GLY A 252 23.71 8.70 -8.53
N SER A 253 25.01 8.78 -8.71
CA SER A 253 25.71 8.43 -9.96
C SER A 253 26.52 7.15 -9.86
N ASP A 254 26.36 6.38 -8.79
CA ASP A 254 27.10 5.13 -8.57
C ASP A 254 26.32 3.95 -9.13
N ASP A 255 26.77 3.44 -10.26
CA ASP A 255 26.22 2.26 -10.92
C ASP A 255 26.89 0.93 -10.51
N SER A 256 27.69 0.92 -9.42
CA SER A 256 28.26 -0.31 -8.87
C SER A 256 27.21 -1.31 -8.39
N THR A 257 26.04 -0.79 -8.05
CA THR A 257 24.86 -1.59 -7.68
C THR A 257 23.64 -1.05 -8.41
N VAL A 258 22.94 -1.94 -9.13
CA VAL A 258 21.65 -1.65 -9.77
C VAL A 258 20.57 -2.43 -9.07
N LYS A 259 19.48 -1.74 -8.73
CA LYS A 259 18.32 -2.32 -8.04
C LYS A 259 17.13 -2.28 -8.97
N THR A 260 16.48 -3.43 -9.17
CA THR A 260 15.33 -3.53 -10.07
C THR A 260 14.17 -4.18 -9.36
N VAL A 261 13.05 -3.47 -9.25
CA VAL A 261 11.78 -4.04 -8.78
C VAL A 261 11.01 -4.55 -9.98
N LEU A 262 10.63 -5.82 -9.96
CA LEU A 262 9.87 -6.46 -11.03
C LEU A 262 8.83 -7.43 -10.45
N SER A 263 7.77 -7.70 -11.22
CA SER A 263 6.67 -8.57 -10.79
C SER A 263 6.46 -9.75 -11.73
N ASN A 264 5.83 -10.80 -11.21
CA ASN A 264 5.11 -11.79 -11.98
C ASN A 264 3.61 -11.67 -11.64
N LYS A 265 2.82 -11.18 -12.59
CA LYS A 265 1.36 -10.99 -12.47
C LYS A 265 0.56 -12.24 -12.87
N SER A 266 1.21 -13.29 -13.36
CA SER A 266 0.54 -14.56 -13.70
C SER A 266 -0.01 -15.23 -12.46
N ALA A 267 -1.22 -15.77 -12.55
CA ALA A 267 -1.87 -16.46 -11.42
C ALA A 267 -1.29 -17.85 -11.16
N ASP A 268 -0.73 -18.51 -12.18
CA ASP A 268 -0.39 -19.93 -12.14
C ASP A 268 0.94 -20.29 -12.84
N GLN A 269 1.57 -19.35 -13.56
CA GLN A 269 2.82 -19.60 -14.26
C GLN A 269 4.00 -18.96 -13.55
N THR A 270 5.06 -19.71 -13.37
CA THR A 270 6.37 -19.16 -13.04
C THR A 270 6.94 -18.46 -14.27
N GLU A 271 7.52 -17.29 -14.09
CA GLU A 271 8.12 -16.49 -15.15
C GLU A 271 9.65 -16.53 -15.06
N ASP A 272 10.29 -16.85 -16.18
CA ASP A 272 11.74 -16.76 -16.35
C ASP A 272 12.09 -15.36 -16.89
N ALA A 273 12.32 -14.42 -16.00
CA ALA A 273 12.74 -13.08 -16.38
C ALA A 273 14.23 -13.02 -16.71
N VAL A 274 14.59 -12.28 -17.74
CA VAL A 274 15.99 -11.95 -18.07
C VAL A 274 16.16 -10.44 -17.95
N ILE A 275 16.90 -9.99 -16.93
CA ILE A 275 17.29 -8.60 -16.77
C ILE A 275 18.59 -8.39 -17.54
N THR A 276 18.60 -7.43 -18.46
CA THR A 276 19.78 -7.00 -19.19
C THR A 276 20.14 -5.57 -18.76
N LEU A 277 21.38 -5.38 -18.32
CA LEU A 277 21.90 -4.08 -17.89
C LEU A 277 22.75 -3.47 -19.02
N ASP A 278 22.19 -2.47 -19.68
CA ASP A 278 22.84 -1.75 -20.79
C ASP A 278 23.35 -0.38 -20.36
N GLY A 279 24.24 0.21 -21.16
CA GLY A 279 24.71 1.59 -20.95
C GLY A 279 25.71 1.75 -19.80
N THR A 280 26.17 0.67 -19.18
CA THR A 280 27.16 0.66 -18.11
C THR A 280 28.53 0.20 -18.61
N THR A 281 29.60 0.59 -17.92
CA THR A 281 30.96 0.06 -18.12
C THR A 281 31.35 -0.98 -17.07
N LYS A 282 30.45 -1.28 -16.15
CA LYS A 282 30.65 -2.26 -15.07
C LYS A 282 30.55 -3.68 -15.58
N ASP A 283 31.26 -4.57 -14.90
CA ASP A 283 31.16 -6.02 -15.06
C ASP A 283 30.58 -6.57 -13.76
N TYR A 284 29.29 -6.80 -13.76
CA TYR A 284 28.58 -7.23 -12.55
C TYR A 284 28.89 -8.68 -12.21
N GLN A 285 29.06 -8.96 -10.92
CA GLN A 285 29.53 -10.22 -10.38
C GLN A 285 28.45 -11.02 -9.68
N SER A 286 27.46 -10.34 -9.07
CA SER A 286 26.43 -11.02 -8.28
C SER A 286 25.04 -10.42 -8.48
N ALA A 287 24.03 -11.25 -8.17
CA ALA A 287 22.65 -10.82 -8.06
C ALA A 287 22.00 -11.50 -6.84
N VAL A 288 21.20 -10.74 -6.10
CA VAL A 288 20.38 -11.22 -4.98
C VAL A 288 18.92 -10.87 -5.24
N VAL A 289 18.05 -11.86 -5.12
CA VAL A 289 16.61 -11.70 -5.37
C VAL A 289 15.84 -11.70 -4.05
N TYR A 290 15.34 -10.54 -3.66
CA TYR A 290 14.48 -10.33 -2.51
C TYR A 290 13.03 -10.34 -2.96
N ALA A 291 12.21 -11.28 -2.53
CA ALA A 291 10.86 -11.44 -3.05
C ALA A 291 9.79 -11.55 -1.96
N ILE A 292 8.58 -11.10 -2.32
CA ILE A 292 7.32 -11.32 -1.63
C ILE A 292 6.53 -12.30 -2.49
N THR A 293 6.06 -13.40 -1.90
CA THR A 293 5.37 -14.48 -2.62
C THR A 293 4.03 -14.82 -1.97
N PRO A 294 3.11 -15.52 -2.64
CA PRO A 294 1.85 -15.94 -2.01
C PRO A 294 2.00 -16.82 -0.76
N LYS A 295 3.20 -17.39 -0.55
CA LYS A 295 3.49 -18.27 0.59
C LYS A 295 4.06 -17.56 1.81
N ASP A 296 4.56 -16.35 1.62
CA ASP A 296 5.20 -15.57 2.70
C ASP A 296 5.01 -14.08 2.40
N ASP A 297 4.35 -13.38 3.30
CA ASP A 297 4.12 -11.94 3.23
C ASP A 297 5.36 -11.13 3.62
N GLN A 298 6.44 -11.79 4.04
CA GLN A 298 7.72 -11.15 4.35
C GLN A 298 8.65 -11.19 3.14
N ILE A 299 9.51 -10.20 3.04
CA ILE A 299 10.59 -10.20 2.04
C ILE A 299 11.58 -11.31 2.38
N ARG A 300 11.85 -12.19 1.42
CA ARG A 300 12.82 -13.27 1.55
C ARG A 300 13.80 -13.30 0.39
N ILE A 301 15.04 -13.67 0.67
CA ILE A 301 15.99 -13.99 -0.39
C ILE A 301 15.59 -15.34 -0.98
N ILE A 302 15.19 -15.34 -2.25
CA ILE A 302 14.76 -16.55 -2.96
C ILE A 302 15.81 -17.07 -3.92
N ASP A 303 16.78 -16.24 -4.33
CA ASP A 303 17.88 -16.62 -5.20
C ASP A 303 19.13 -15.76 -4.94
N VAL A 304 20.31 -16.37 -5.12
CA VAL A 304 21.62 -15.72 -5.00
C VAL A 304 22.55 -16.27 -6.09
N GLN A 305 23.06 -15.38 -6.91
CA GLN A 305 23.97 -15.69 -8.01
C GLN A 305 25.30 -14.94 -7.81
N ASN A 306 26.44 -15.63 -7.96
CA ASN A 306 27.79 -15.07 -7.76
C ASN A 306 28.69 -15.14 -9.02
N ASP A 307 28.16 -15.59 -10.14
CA ASP A 307 28.90 -15.76 -11.38
C ASP A 307 28.03 -15.34 -12.58
N ILE A 308 27.46 -14.12 -12.50
CA ILE A 308 26.70 -13.54 -13.62
C ILE A 308 27.69 -13.09 -14.71
N SER A 309 27.29 -13.17 -15.96
CA SER A 309 28.14 -12.81 -17.09
C SER A 309 27.36 -12.05 -18.16
N GLY A 310 28.05 -11.14 -18.86
CA GLY A 310 27.46 -10.36 -19.94
C GLY A 310 26.37 -9.40 -19.46
N ASN A 311 26.43 -8.99 -18.19
CA ASN A 311 25.45 -8.08 -17.55
C ASN A 311 23.99 -8.56 -17.72
N GLN A 312 23.80 -9.87 -17.68
CA GLN A 312 22.49 -10.51 -17.75
C GLN A 312 22.24 -11.34 -16.50
N VAL A 313 21.07 -11.12 -15.89
CA VAL A 313 20.61 -11.89 -14.72
C VAL A 313 19.33 -12.62 -15.10
N LYS A 314 19.30 -13.93 -14.88
CA LYS A 314 18.10 -14.74 -15.03
C LYS A 314 17.45 -14.89 -13.66
N VAL A 315 16.18 -14.57 -13.58
CA VAL A 315 15.40 -14.62 -12.35
C VAL A 315 14.15 -15.46 -12.58
N GLU A 316 13.98 -16.51 -11.79
CA GLU A 316 12.75 -17.28 -11.77
C GLU A 316 11.80 -16.69 -10.73
N LEU A 317 10.68 -16.13 -11.18
CA LEU A 317 9.68 -15.51 -10.30
C LEU A 317 8.45 -16.43 -10.16
N PRO A 318 8.12 -16.87 -8.94
CA PRO A 318 6.88 -17.60 -8.70
C PRO A 318 5.63 -16.83 -9.16
N PRO A 319 4.52 -17.51 -9.45
CA PRO A 319 3.24 -16.84 -9.75
C PRO A 319 2.87 -15.84 -8.65
N MET A 320 2.23 -14.74 -9.05
CA MET A 320 1.73 -13.73 -8.13
C MET A 320 2.78 -13.25 -7.12
N SER A 321 3.97 -12.89 -7.61
CA SER A 321 5.07 -12.40 -6.78
C SER A 321 5.61 -11.06 -7.26
N VAL A 322 6.29 -10.36 -6.37
CA VAL A 322 7.08 -9.16 -6.66
C VAL A 322 8.44 -9.29 -5.99
N ALA A 323 9.47 -8.86 -6.68
CA ALA A 323 10.84 -8.96 -6.20
C ALA A 323 11.64 -7.69 -6.46
N GLN A 324 12.60 -7.42 -5.60
CA GLN A 324 13.72 -6.54 -5.88
C GLN A 324 14.95 -7.38 -6.16
N VAL A 325 15.53 -7.20 -7.33
CA VAL A 325 16.79 -7.81 -7.74
C VAL A 325 17.89 -6.78 -7.57
N VAL A 326 18.86 -7.12 -6.75
CA VAL A 326 20.04 -6.29 -6.47
C VAL A 326 21.22 -6.88 -7.18
N VAL A 327 21.70 -6.19 -8.21
CA VAL A 327 22.84 -6.61 -9.03
C VAL A 327 24.05 -5.77 -8.67
N SER A 328 25.20 -6.43 -8.37
CA SER A 328 26.40 -5.72 -7.90
C SER A 328 27.65 -6.14 -8.69
N ASP A 329 28.59 -5.20 -8.84
CA ASP A 329 29.92 -5.46 -9.38
C ASP A 329 30.85 -6.20 -8.38
N GLN A 330 30.34 -6.49 -7.19
CA GLN A 330 31.01 -7.28 -6.17
C GLN A 330 30.30 -8.62 -5.95
N LYS A 331 31.04 -9.65 -5.53
CA LYS A 331 30.45 -10.91 -5.07
C LYS A 331 29.74 -10.70 -3.73
N THR A 332 28.74 -11.52 -3.46
CA THR A 332 27.96 -11.48 -2.23
C THR A 332 28.15 -12.75 -1.39
N ASP A 333 28.02 -12.60 -0.08
CA ASP A 333 27.96 -13.71 0.91
C ASP A 333 26.52 -13.95 1.41
N LYS A 334 25.54 -13.26 0.83
CA LYS A 334 24.12 -13.51 1.14
C LYS A 334 23.74 -14.94 0.76
N GLU A 335 22.79 -15.49 1.50
CA GLU A 335 22.29 -16.86 1.29
C GLU A 335 20.79 -16.86 1.07
N VAL A 336 20.30 -17.83 0.31
CA VAL A 336 18.87 -18.07 0.12
C VAL A 336 18.21 -18.39 1.47
N TYR A 337 17.06 -17.76 1.73
CA TYR A 337 16.30 -18.00 2.94
C TYR A 337 15.82 -19.46 3.01
N VAL A 338 16.20 -20.14 4.05
CA VAL A 338 15.68 -21.46 4.39
C VAL A 338 14.70 -21.30 5.53
N LYS A 339 13.42 -21.62 5.26
CA LYS A 339 12.43 -21.60 6.34
C LYS A 339 12.87 -22.56 7.44
N PRO A 340 13.01 -22.09 8.69
CA PRO A 340 13.31 -22.96 9.80
C PRO A 340 12.29 -24.10 9.88
N GLU A 341 12.77 -25.33 10.11
CA GLU A 341 11.86 -26.45 10.37
C GLU A 341 10.97 -26.08 11.55
N GLU A 342 9.67 -26.19 11.36
CA GLU A 342 8.76 -26.05 12.49
C GLU A 342 9.06 -27.19 13.47
N PRO A 343 9.28 -26.88 14.74
CA PRO A 343 9.55 -27.94 15.72
C PRO A 343 8.35 -28.91 15.72
N ASP A 344 8.64 -30.19 15.85
CA ASP A 344 7.63 -31.22 15.98
C ASP A 344 6.59 -30.82 17.03
N THR A 345 5.37 -30.59 16.61
CA THR A 345 4.28 -30.24 17.52
C THR A 345 3.61 -31.48 18.06
N LYS A 346 3.57 -31.60 19.37
CA LYS A 346 2.81 -32.65 20.05
C LYS A 346 1.44 -32.11 20.39
N THR A 347 0.40 -32.66 19.78
CA THR A 347 -0.98 -32.35 20.17
C THR A 347 -1.40 -33.21 21.35
N ILE A 348 -1.78 -32.58 22.45
CA ILE A 348 -2.33 -33.27 23.62
C ILE A 348 -3.74 -32.74 23.80
N THR A 349 -4.71 -33.62 23.81
CA THR A 349 -6.11 -33.26 24.00
C THR A 349 -6.52 -33.58 25.43
N TYR A 350 -7.08 -32.60 26.11
CA TYR A 350 -7.68 -32.75 27.43
C TYR A 350 -9.16 -32.45 27.33
N LYS A 351 -9.97 -33.25 28.04
CA LYS A 351 -11.36 -32.86 28.30
C LYS A 351 -11.40 -32.06 29.60
N TYR A 352 -12.25 -31.03 29.67
CA TYR A 352 -12.40 -30.20 30.85
C TYR A 352 -12.69 -31.01 32.12
N GLU A 353 -13.54 -32.06 32.00
CA GLU A 353 -13.97 -32.96 33.07
C GLU A 353 -12.80 -33.78 33.67
N ASP A 354 -11.72 -33.95 32.89
CA ASP A 354 -10.55 -34.73 33.31
C ASP A 354 -9.44 -33.85 33.91
N LEU A 355 -9.63 -32.55 33.92
CA LEU A 355 -8.63 -31.62 34.42
C LEU A 355 -8.78 -31.33 35.92
N GLU A 356 -7.68 -31.29 36.64
CA GLU A 356 -7.64 -30.76 37.98
C GLU A 356 -7.99 -29.27 37.97
N LEU A 357 -8.85 -28.84 38.91
CA LEU A 357 -9.19 -27.43 39.04
C LEU A 357 -8.32 -26.78 40.14
N SER A 358 -7.96 -25.53 39.91
CA SER A 358 -7.35 -24.69 40.96
C SER A 358 -8.36 -24.40 42.08
N GLY A 359 -7.89 -23.86 43.23
CA GLY A 359 -8.77 -23.44 44.30
C GLY A 359 -9.82 -22.39 43.92
N ASN A 360 -9.63 -21.72 42.79
CA ASN A 360 -10.56 -20.75 42.21
C ASN A 360 -11.41 -21.34 41.08
N GLY A 361 -11.37 -22.66 40.85
CA GLY A 361 -12.17 -23.35 39.84
C GLY A 361 -11.62 -23.30 38.43
N PHE A 362 -10.41 -22.81 38.20
CA PHE A 362 -9.78 -22.79 36.86
C PHE A 362 -9.13 -24.14 36.53
N PRO A 363 -9.25 -24.64 35.29
CA PRO A 363 -8.61 -25.89 34.90
C PRO A 363 -7.07 -25.71 34.88
N LYS A 364 -6.39 -26.72 35.42
CA LYS A 364 -4.94 -26.83 35.33
C LYS A 364 -4.58 -27.77 34.18
N ILE A 365 -3.88 -27.24 33.18
CA ILE A 365 -3.38 -28.03 32.08
C ILE A 365 -1.98 -28.54 32.46
N PRO A 366 -1.78 -29.85 32.61
CA PRO A 366 -0.47 -30.38 32.95
C PRO A 366 0.44 -30.32 31.71
N LEU A 367 1.33 -29.35 31.66
CA LEU A 367 2.38 -29.23 30.65
C LEU A 367 3.60 -30.04 31.11
N THR A 368 3.97 -31.02 30.35
CA THR A 368 5.21 -31.80 30.52
C THR A 368 6.26 -31.30 29.53
N ASP A 369 7.53 -31.43 29.89
CA ASP A 369 8.66 -31.07 29.01
C ASP A 369 8.74 -29.57 28.71
N LEU A 370 8.63 -28.75 29.73
CA LEU A 370 8.66 -27.27 29.62
C LEU A 370 10.00 -26.74 29.12
N GLU A 371 11.10 -27.49 29.29
CA GLU A 371 12.44 -27.06 28.84
C GLU A 371 12.53 -26.89 27.33
N HIS A 372 11.71 -27.63 26.57
CA HIS A 372 11.67 -27.58 25.10
C HIS A 372 10.44 -26.83 24.55
N LEU A 373 9.61 -26.27 25.43
CA LEU A 373 8.37 -25.60 25.06
C LEU A 373 8.66 -24.24 24.42
N LYS A 374 8.41 -24.11 23.12
CA LYS A 374 8.54 -22.83 22.38
C LYS A 374 7.20 -22.12 22.16
N LYS A 375 6.10 -22.87 22.05
CA LYS A 375 4.77 -22.32 21.75
C LYS A 375 3.68 -23.24 22.31
N VAL A 376 2.64 -22.66 22.88
CA VAL A 376 1.41 -23.37 23.26
C VAL A 376 0.27 -22.82 22.41
N ILE A 377 -0.44 -23.70 21.74
CA ILE A 377 -1.66 -23.38 21.01
C ILE A 377 -2.82 -24.06 21.75
N ILE A 378 -3.80 -23.27 22.19
CA ILE A 378 -4.98 -23.76 22.87
C ILE A 378 -6.20 -23.49 21.99
N ASN A 379 -6.78 -24.55 21.47
CA ASN A 379 -8.05 -24.50 20.74
C ASN A 379 -9.17 -24.82 21.72
N THR A 380 -10.13 -23.92 21.88
CA THR A 380 -11.27 -24.09 22.77
C THR A 380 -12.58 -24.05 22.01
N THR A 381 -13.43 -25.05 22.23
CA THR A 381 -14.82 -24.99 21.77
C THR A 381 -15.72 -24.75 22.97
N VAL A 382 -16.52 -23.69 22.91
CA VAL A 382 -17.49 -23.36 23.97
C VAL A 382 -18.90 -23.59 23.42
N THR A 383 -19.65 -24.48 24.08
CA THR A 383 -21.03 -24.74 23.72
C THR A 383 -21.94 -24.16 24.80
N CYS A 384 -22.82 -23.23 24.41
CA CYS A 384 -23.85 -22.70 25.30
C CYS A 384 -25.09 -23.63 25.27
N SER A 385 -25.53 -24.12 26.43
CA SER A 385 -26.70 -25.02 26.55
C SER A 385 -28.02 -24.28 26.68
N THR A 386 -28.02 -22.95 26.69
CA THR A 386 -29.24 -22.14 26.88
C THR A 386 -29.39 -21.14 25.73
N ASN A 387 -30.64 -20.89 25.31
CA ASN A 387 -30.98 -19.80 24.37
C ASN A 387 -30.99 -18.44 25.09
N ALA A 388 -29.92 -18.12 25.77
CA ALA A 388 -29.81 -16.81 26.39
C ALA A 388 -29.56 -15.74 25.33
N ASP A 389 -30.23 -14.61 25.43
CA ASP A 389 -30.05 -13.46 24.52
C ASP A 389 -28.63 -12.85 24.61
N TRP A 390 -27.89 -13.18 25.67
CA TRP A 390 -26.53 -12.77 25.89
C TRP A 390 -25.68 -13.91 26.49
N TYR A 391 -24.52 -14.12 25.93
CA TYR A 391 -23.46 -14.97 26.50
C TYR A 391 -22.12 -14.36 26.21
N GLY A 392 -21.19 -14.57 27.09
CA GLY A 392 -19.83 -14.11 26.91
C GLY A 392 -18.91 -14.64 27.98
N GLY A 393 -17.66 -14.61 27.72
CA GLY A 393 -16.65 -15.07 28.65
C GLY A 393 -15.27 -14.66 28.17
N GLY A 394 -14.28 -15.07 28.92
CA GLY A 394 -12.88 -14.85 28.58
C GLY A 394 -11.99 -15.73 29.44
N GLY A 395 -10.74 -15.76 29.10
CA GLY A 395 -9.74 -16.48 29.82
C GLY A 395 -8.38 -15.86 29.62
N ALA A 396 -7.44 -16.38 30.39
CA ALA A 396 -6.04 -16.02 30.23
C ALA A 396 -5.17 -17.24 30.50
N LEU A 397 -4.11 -17.39 29.72
CA LEU A 397 -3.08 -18.36 30.04
C LEU A 397 -2.16 -17.76 31.12
N ALA A 398 -2.03 -18.42 32.25
CA ALA A 398 -1.14 -18.02 33.33
C ALA A 398 -0.23 -19.17 33.71
N PHE A 399 1.02 -18.87 33.99
CA PHE A 399 2.00 -19.82 34.53
C PHE A 399 2.15 -19.58 36.02
N ASN A 400 1.81 -20.59 36.84
CA ASN A 400 1.73 -20.42 38.32
C ASN A 400 3.07 -20.09 38.99
N ASP A 401 4.16 -20.53 38.41
CA ASP A 401 5.50 -20.46 39.07
C ASP A 401 6.54 -19.73 38.20
N LEU A 402 6.10 -19.06 37.12
CA LEU A 402 7.01 -18.25 36.32
C LEU A 402 7.31 -16.93 37.05
N LEU A 403 8.57 -16.70 37.31
CA LEU A 403 9.07 -15.42 37.83
C LEU A 403 9.68 -14.63 36.68
N LEU A 404 9.38 -13.33 36.61
CA LEU A 404 10.07 -12.38 35.74
C LEU A 404 11.49 -12.11 36.30
N GLU A 405 12.35 -11.48 35.49
CA GLU A 405 13.73 -11.15 35.90
C GLU A 405 13.82 -10.30 37.20
N ASP A 406 12.78 -9.50 37.46
CA ASP A 406 12.66 -8.69 38.67
C ASP A 406 12.16 -9.47 39.93
N GLY A 407 11.93 -10.77 39.76
CA GLY A 407 11.43 -11.65 40.85
C GLY A 407 9.92 -11.58 41.05
N THR A 408 9.18 -10.84 40.25
CA THR A 408 7.71 -10.81 40.29
C THR A 408 7.09 -12.00 39.59
N LYS A 409 5.89 -12.45 40.03
CA LYS A 409 5.17 -13.54 39.36
C LYS A 409 4.58 -13.03 38.02
N ALA A 410 4.85 -13.75 36.95
CA ALA A 410 4.20 -13.49 35.67
C ALA A 410 2.72 -13.87 35.73
N TRP A 411 1.85 -12.87 35.52
CA TRP A 411 0.41 -13.08 35.36
C TRP A 411 0.10 -13.09 33.86
N ALA A 412 -0.79 -13.95 33.46
CA ALA A 412 -1.41 -14.06 32.15
C ALA A 412 -0.56 -13.57 30.94
N SER A 413 0.09 -14.46 30.27
CA SER A 413 0.85 -14.12 29.06
C SER A 413 -0.07 -13.67 27.90
N LYS A 414 -1.33 -14.11 27.86
CA LYS A 414 -2.34 -13.72 26.89
C LYS A 414 -3.74 -13.87 27.42
N ALA A 415 -4.58 -12.84 27.23
CA ALA A 415 -6.00 -12.88 27.53
C ALA A 415 -6.81 -13.01 26.24
N TYR A 416 -7.95 -13.70 26.29
CA TYR A 416 -8.91 -13.80 25.21
C TYR A 416 -10.33 -13.60 25.74
N SER A 417 -11.24 -13.19 24.85
CA SER A 417 -12.66 -13.06 25.16
C SER A 417 -13.51 -13.64 24.03
N PHE A 418 -14.71 -14.12 24.37
CA PHE A 418 -15.72 -14.56 23.43
C PHE A 418 -17.09 -14.07 23.88
N GLY A 419 -18.04 -13.95 22.93
CA GLY A 419 -19.40 -13.48 23.22
C GLY A 419 -20.30 -13.53 21.98
N ALA A 420 -21.53 -13.08 22.14
CA ALA A 420 -22.47 -12.99 21.03
C ALA A 420 -21.88 -12.11 19.90
N GLY A 421 -21.70 -12.68 18.72
CA GLY A 421 -21.11 -11.99 17.56
C GLY A 421 -19.58 -12.09 17.41
N THR A 422 -18.87 -12.78 18.31
CA THR A 422 -17.47 -13.11 18.12
C THR A 422 -17.33 -14.53 17.56
N ASN A 423 -16.72 -14.63 16.39
CA ASN A 423 -16.35 -15.92 15.80
C ASN A 423 -14.99 -16.36 16.35
N ASP A 424 -14.83 -17.67 16.48
CA ASP A 424 -13.69 -18.46 16.94
C ASP A 424 -12.37 -17.71 17.07
N ASN A 425 -12.00 -17.35 18.30
CA ASN A 425 -10.67 -16.84 18.58
C ASN A 425 -9.70 -18.02 18.75
N VAL A 426 -8.83 -18.22 17.78
CA VAL A 426 -7.65 -19.08 17.93
C VAL A 426 -6.60 -18.29 18.72
N ILE A 427 -6.13 -18.85 19.82
CA ILE A 427 -5.06 -18.27 20.65
C ILE A 427 -3.73 -18.86 20.21
#